data_c818aefbc38c709fb95b1fb8735a951a
#
_entry.id   c818aefbc38c709fb95b1fb8735a951a
#
_cell.length_a   1.000
_cell.length_b   1.000
_cell.length_c   1.000
_cell.angle_alpha   90.00
_cell.angle_beta   90.00
_cell.angle_gamma   90.00
#
_symmetry.space_group_name_H-M   'P 1'
#
loop_
_entity.id
_entity.type
_entity.pdbx_description
1 polymer ?
#
loop_
_entity_poly.entity_id
_entity_poly.type
_entity_poly.pdbx_seq_one_letter_code
_entity_poly.pdbx_strand_id
1 'polypeptide(L)'
;MRFLEGLSTGAMLGSYILKQRSLLDHLLNNIIVHWFFSFWFHMTYLQQIYIMDALLIHMMIIERALKCFPEVGVYFQVLFLVRNEKYGYLYNVLVAFLGTYLCGPVKNQISIFSPYMSSIVIAGMFYILNYVFYLKGFKKASSYSIIIYHLFLGLNAYYELPFYQFTENSWLIIMLRILVWMKFLYYLLTNVIIIS
;
A
#
# COMPACT_ATOMS: atom_id res chain seq x y z
N MET A 1 17.42 -4.84 14.35
CA MET A 1 16.92 -4.00 13.22
C MET A 1 15.65 -4.58 12.62
N ARG A 2 15.60 -5.85 12.18
CA ARG A 2 14.39 -6.45 11.56
C ARG A 2 13.10 -6.23 12.35
N PHE A 3 13.14 -6.42 13.67
CA PHE A 3 11.98 -6.18 14.53
C PHE A 3 11.50 -4.71 14.48
N LEU A 4 12.42 -3.73 14.48
CA LEU A 4 12.07 -2.32 14.36
C LEU A 4 11.51 -1.98 12.96
N GLU A 5 12.05 -2.60 11.91
CA GLU A 5 11.48 -2.49 10.56
C GLU A 5 10.05 -3.01 10.54
N GLY A 6 9.82 -4.21 11.09
CA GLY A 6 8.48 -4.77 11.20
C GLY A 6 7.52 -3.89 12.02
N LEU A 7 7.95 -3.39 13.18
CA LEU A 7 7.12 -2.47 13.99
C LEU A 7 6.79 -1.18 13.24
N SER A 8 7.73 -0.62 12.49
CA SER A 8 7.50 0.63 11.74
C SER A 8 6.40 0.51 10.69
N THR A 9 6.15 -0.70 10.15
CA THR A 9 5.03 -0.92 9.22
C THR A 9 3.67 -0.64 9.86
N GLY A 10 3.58 -0.69 11.19
CA GLY A 10 2.38 -0.33 11.97
C GLY A 10 2.07 1.16 12.01
N ALA A 11 2.95 2.05 11.52
CA ALA A 11 2.73 3.50 11.57
C ALA A 11 1.45 3.92 10.83
N MET A 12 1.16 3.29 9.69
CA MET A 12 -0.07 3.56 8.94
C MET A 12 -1.31 3.09 9.70
N LEU A 13 -1.27 1.88 10.26
CA LEU A 13 -2.34 1.36 11.12
C LEU A 13 -2.57 2.27 12.33
N GLY A 14 -1.49 2.69 13.01
CA GLY A 14 -1.55 3.63 14.14
C GLY A 14 -2.22 4.95 13.77
N SER A 15 -1.92 5.50 12.60
CA SER A 15 -2.55 6.73 12.10
C SER A 15 -4.06 6.59 11.90
N TYR A 16 -4.52 5.45 11.39
CA TYR A 16 -5.95 5.17 11.25
C TYR A 16 -6.66 5.01 12.59
N ILE A 17 -6.02 4.35 13.56
CA ILE A 17 -6.54 4.21 14.93
C ILE A 17 -6.65 5.59 15.60
N LEU A 18 -5.62 6.43 15.47
CA LEU A 18 -5.62 7.79 16.02
C LEU A 18 -6.72 8.68 15.44
N LYS A 19 -7.15 8.42 14.20
CA LYS A 19 -8.30 9.10 13.58
C LYS A 19 -9.66 8.56 14.04
N GLN A 20 -9.69 7.68 15.01
CA GLN A 20 -10.94 7.10 15.57
C GLN A 20 -11.82 6.41 14.50
N ARG A 21 -11.20 5.84 13.48
CA ARG A 21 -11.93 5.04 12.49
C ARG A 21 -12.38 3.71 13.09
N SER A 22 -13.53 3.21 12.68
CA SER A 22 -14.03 1.93 13.17
C SER A 22 -13.10 0.77 12.77
N LEU A 23 -13.09 -0.30 13.59
CA LEU A 23 -12.35 -1.52 13.27
C LEU A 23 -12.82 -2.12 11.92
N LEU A 24 -14.11 -2.00 11.62
CA LEU A 24 -14.68 -2.45 10.36
C LEU A 24 -14.10 -1.70 9.17
N ASP A 25 -13.92 -0.37 9.29
CA ASP A 25 -13.27 0.43 8.24
C ASP A 25 -11.82 0.00 8.01
N HIS A 26 -11.09 -0.35 9.07
CA HIS A 26 -9.72 -0.85 8.96
C HIS A 26 -9.65 -2.21 8.25
N LEU A 27 -10.55 -3.12 8.55
CA LEU A 27 -10.65 -4.42 7.89
C LEU A 27 -11.03 -4.26 6.42
N LEU A 28 -12.03 -3.42 6.12
CA LEU A 28 -12.48 -3.17 4.76
C LEU A 28 -11.41 -2.49 3.88
N ASN A 29 -10.53 -1.71 4.49
CA ASN A 29 -9.38 -1.11 3.79
C ASN A 29 -8.13 -2.01 3.76
N ASN A 30 -8.23 -3.25 4.21
CA ASN A 30 -7.14 -4.22 4.26
C ASN A 30 -5.90 -3.81 5.08
N ILE A 31 -6.00 -2.79 5.91
CA ILE A 31 -4.85 -2.21 6.62
C ILE A 31 -4.30 -3.17 7.67
N ILE A 32 -5.16 -3.86 8.41
CA ILE A 32 -4.73 -4.84 9.43
C ILE A 32 -4.05 -6.02 8.75
N VAL A 33 -4.64 -6.50 7.65
CA VAL A 33 -4.08 -7.63 6.89
C VAL A 33 -2.74 -7.23 6.25
N HIS A 34 -2.67 -6.03 5.67
CA HIS A 34 -1.41 -5.48 5.14
C HIS A 34 -0.34 -5.37 6.22
N TRP A 35 -0.67 -4.80 7.38
CA TRP A 35 0.28 -4.70 8.49
C TRP A 35 0.82 -6.06 8.91
N PHE A 36 -0.02 -7.09 9.01
CA PHE A 36 0.39 -8.45 9.36
C PHE A 36 1.43 -8.99 8.37
N PHE A 37 1.16 -8.94 7.06
CA PHE A 37 2.09 -9.44 6.04
C PHE A 37 3.36 -8.58 5.95
N SER A 38 3.24 -7.27 6.06
CA SER A 38 4.38 -6.35 6.04
C SER A 38 5.29 -6.56 7.25
N PHE A 39 4.72 -6.68 8.46
CA PHE A 39 5.48 -7.02 9.66
C PHE A 39 6.22 -8.35 9.48
N TRP A 40 5.51 -9.39 9.05
CA TRP A 40 6.07 -10.71 8.87
C TRP A 40 7.14 -10.74 7.77
N PHE A 41 6.93 -10.01 6.66
CA PHE A 41 7.95 -9.86 5.64
C PHE A 41 9.25 -9.28 6.22
N HIS A 42 9.18 -8.17 6.94
CA HIS A 42 10.37 -7.56 7.54
C HIS A 42 11.05 -8.42 8.61
N MET A 43 10.31 -9.30 9.27
CA MET A 43 10.89 -10.27 10.20
C MET A 43 11.64 -11.40 9.50
N THR A 44 11.16 -11.88 8.36
CA THR A 44 11.64 -13.10 7.70
C THR A 44 12.38 -12.84 6.39
N TYR A 45 12.04 -11.78 5.67
CA TYR A 45 12.49 -11.50 4.29
C TYR A 45 12.15 -12.61 3.29
N LEU A 46 11.09 -13.38 3.55
CA LEU A 46 10.62 -14.41 2.64
C LEU A 46 9.93 -13.79 1.43
N GLN A 47 10.34 -14.22 0.23
CA GLN A 47 9.83 -13.69 -1.04
C GLN A 47 8.31 -13.87 -1.19
N GLN A 48 7.78 -14.98 -0.72
CA GLN A 48 6.35 -15.28 -0.77
C GLN A 48 5.53 -14.26 0.03
N ILE A 49 6.04 -13.90 1.22
CA ILE A 49 5.38 -12.92 2.10
C ILE A 49 5.50 -11.51 1.50
N TYR A 50 6.64 -11.19 0.87
CA TYR A 50 6.79 -9.94 0.12
C TYR A 50 5.75 -9.79 -1.00
N ILE A 51 5.48 -10.86 -1.75
CA ILE A 51 4.46 -10.84 -2.79
C ILE A 51 3.09 -10.50 -2.20
N MET A 52 2.74 -11.09 -1.05
CA MET A 52 1.47 -10.81 -0.36
C MET A 52 1.38 -9.38 0.14
N ASP A 53 2.44 -8.87 0.75
CA ASP A 53 2.54 -7.48 1.19
C ASP A 53 2.34 -6.50 0.01
N ALA A 54 3.06 -6.73 -1.08
CA ALA A 54 2.98 -5.92 -2.30
C ALA A 54 1.59 -5.98 -2.97
N LEU A 55 0.94 -7.14 -3.00
CA LEU A 55 -0.42 -7.29 -3.53
C LEU A 55 -1.44 -6.51 -2.69
N LEU A 56 -1.31 -6.56 -1.36
CA LEU A 56 -2.21 -5.83 -0.45
C LEU A 56 -2.06 -4.31 -0.59
N ILE A 57 -0.84 -3.79 -0.75
CA ILE A 57 -0.64 -2.37 -1.06
C ILE A 57 -1.39 -2.00 -2.35
N HIS A 58 -1.26 -2.81 -3.39
CA HIS A 58 -1.95 -2.55 -4.65
C HIS A 58 -3.48 -2.56 -4.47
N MET A 59 -4.02 -3.52 -3.72
CA MET A 59 -5.46 -3.58 -3.43
C MET A 59 -5.94 -2.35 -2.66
N MET A 60 -5.17 -1.85 -1.69
CA MET A 60 -5.49 -0.62 -0.96
C MET A 60 -5.54 0.60 -1.88
N ILE A 61 -4.63 0.67 -2.86
CA ILE A 61 -4.59 1.75 -3.86
C ILE A 61 -5.81 1.65 -4.80
N ILE A 62 -6.17 0.45 -5.24
CA ILE A 62 -7.38 0.21 -6.03
C ILE A 62 -8.62 0.73 -5.28
N GLU A 63 -8.78 0.35 -4.01
CA GLU A 63 -9.92 0.78 -3.20
C GLU A 63 -9.97 2.30 -3.04
N ARG A 64 -8.80 2.91 -2.87
CA ARG A 64 -8.68 4.37 -2.81
C ARG A 64 -9.05 5.01 -4.14
N ALA A 65 -8.53 4.51 -5.25
CA ALA A 65 -8.82 5.03 -6.58
C ALA A 65 -10.31 4.91 -6.92
N LEU A 66 -10.94 3.78 -6.62
CA LEU A 66 -12.38 3.58 -6.83
C LEU A 66 -13.25 4.60 -6.08
N LYS A 67 -12.80 5.05 -4.90
CA LYS A 67 -13.50 6.09 -4.13
C LYS A 67 -13.31 7.50 -4.68
N CYS A 68 -12.19 7.78 -5.34
CA CYS A 68 -11.85 9.11 -5.85
C CYS A 68 -12.21 9.28 -7.33
N PHE A 69 -11.81 8.32 -8.15
CA PHE A 69 -11.95 8.28 -9.60
C PHE A 69 -12.26 6.85 -10.03
N PRO A 70 -13.54 6.47 -10.17
CA PRO A 70 -13.95 5.09 -10.47
C PRO A 70 -13.28 4.52 -11.72
N GLU A 71 -13.11 5.33 -12.78
CA GLU A 71 -12.47 4.90 -14.03
C GLU A 71 -11.00 4.51 -13.78
N VAL A 72 -10.27 5.32 -13.01
CA VAL A 72 -8.88 5.02 -12.61
C VAL A 72 -8.84 3.75 -11.76
N GLY A 73 -9.80 3.60 -10.85
CA GLY A 73 -9.93 2.40 -10.04
C GLY A 73 -10.18 1.14 -10.87
N VAL A 74 -10.99 1.23 -11.93
CA VAL A 74 -11.19 0.13 -12.88
C VAL A 74 -9.89 -0.22 -13.60
N TYR A 75 -9.15 0.77 -14.11
CA TYR A 75 -7.84 0.53 -14.72
C TYR A 75 -6.88 -0.17 -13.76
N PHE A 76 -6.82 0.27 -12.51
CA PHE A 76 -5.94 -0.36 -11.52
C PHE A 76 -6.35 -1.78 -11.18
N GLN A 77 -7.65 -2.10 -11.19
CA GLN A 77 -8.13 -3.48 -11.05
C GLN A 77 -7.67 -4.36 -12.23
N VAL A 78 -7.85 -3.91 -13.46
CA VAL A 78 -7.38 -4.62 -14.65
C VAL A 78 -5.88 -4.81 -14.60
N LEU A 79 -5.14 -3.77 -14.28
CA LEU A 79 -3.70 -3.81 -14.14
C LEU A 79 -3.25 -4.82 -13.05
N PHE A 80 -3.96 -4.90 -11.92
CA PHE A 80 -3.70 -5.91 -10.89
C PHE A 80 -3.88 -7.34 -11.42
N LEU A 81 -4.91 -7.57 -12.21
CA LEU A 81 -5.21 -8.90 -12.76
C LEU A 81 -4.17 -9.38 -13.77
N VAL A 82 -3.64 -8.46 -14.60
CA VAL A 82 -2.66 -8.79 -15.65
C VAL A 82 -1.21 -8.63 -15.18
N ARG A 83 -0.96 -8.10 -13.98
CA ARG A 83 0.41 -7.88 -13.51
C ARG A 83 1.22 -9.18 -13.45
N ASN A 84 2.49 -9.06 -13.84
CA ASN A 84 3.48 -10.12 -13.66
C ASN A 84 4.27 -9.85 -12.37
N GLU A 85 4.41 -10.83 -11.49
CA GLU A 85 5.09 -10.69 -10.20
C GLU A 85 6.59 -10.34 -10.35
N LYS A 86 7.21 -10.71 -11.47
CA LYS A 86 8.59 -10.32 -11.76
C LYS A 86 8.79 -8.80 -11.80
N TYR A 87 7.79 -8.04 -12.23
CA TYR A 87 7.82 -6.57 -12.32
C TYR A 87 6.91 -5.90 -11.29
N GLY A 88 6.32 -6.68 -10.38
CA GLY A 88 5.31 -6.23 -9.44
C GLY A 88 5.75 -5.06 -8.56
N TYR A 89 7.04 -5.01 -8.22
CA TYR A 89 7.60 -3.94 -7.42
C TYR A 89 7.52 -2.56 -8.10
N LEU A 90 8.07 -2.43 -9.32
CA LEU A 90 8.01 -1.18 -10.07
C LEU A 90 6.55 -0.75 -10.31
N TYR A 91 5.72 -1.72 -10.57
CA TYR A 91 4.31 -1.53 -10.79
C TYR A 91 3.60 -0.93 -9.57
N ASN A 92 3.85 -1.49 -8.37
CA ASN A 92 3.29 -0.97 -7.13
C ASN A 92 3.73 0.48 -6.87
N VAL A 93 4.99 0.82 -7.13
CA VAL A 93 5.48 2.19 -6.96
C VAL A 93 4.74 3.17 -7.87
N LEU A 94 4.61 2.83 -9.15
CA LEU A 94 3.90 3.68 -10.12
C LEU A 94 2.43 3.85 -9.76
N VAL A 95 1.74 2.75 -9.45
CA VAL A 95 0.32 2.77 -9.07
C VAL A 95 0.12 3.52 -7.76
N ALA A 96 1.00 3.33 -6.76
CA ALA A 96 0.95 4.05 -5.50
C ALA A 96 1.10 5.56 -5.71
N PHE A 97 2.09 5.97 -6.50
CA PHE A 97 2.35 7.38 -6.79
C PHE A 97 1.17 8.01 -7.53
N LEU A 98 0.71 7.39 -8.62
CA LEU A 98 -0.45 7.87 -9.39
C LEU A 98 -1.72 7.92 -8.55
N GLY A 99 -2.03 6.86 -7.81
CA GLY A 99 -3.22 6.81 -6.96
C GLY A 99 -3.19 7.88 -5.87
N THR A 100 -2.03 8.09 -5.24
CA THR A 100 -1.87 9.13 -4.21
C THR A 100 -1.98 10.54 -4.80
N TYR A 101 -1.36 10.78 -5.96
CA TYR A 101 -1.41 12.07 -6.64
C TYR A 101 -2.81 12.41 -7.13
N LEU A 102 -3.47 11.50 -7.82
CA LEU A 102 -4.81 11.73 -8.35
C LEU A 102 -5.85 11.89 -7.24
N CYS A 103 -5.83 11.01 -6.24
CA CYS A 103 -6.81 11.05 -5.15
C CYS A 103 -6.55 12.14 -4.11
N GLY A 104 -5.33 12.64 -4.01
CA GLY A 104 -4.96 13.75 -3.13
C GLY A 104 -5.08 15.11 -3.84
N PRO A 105 -4.02 15.57 -4.53
CA PRO A 105 -3.96 16.93 -5.07
C PRO A 105 -5.04 17.22 -6.11
N VAL A 106 -5.20 16.34 -7.09
CA VAL A 106 -6.13 16.58 -8.21
C VAL A 106 -7.58 16.59 -7.75
N LYS A 107 -7.99 15.59 -6.95
CA LYS A 107 -9.38 15.47 -6.51
C LYS A 107 -9.77 16.54 -5.48
N ASN A 108 -8.87 16.85 -4.55
CA ASN A 108 -9.17 17.69 -3.39
C ASN A 108 -8.54 19.08 -3.48
N GLN A 109 -7.93 19.44 -4.61
CA GLN A 109 -7.21 20.71 -4.81
C GLN A 109 -6.17 20.99 -3.72
N ILE A 110 -5.47 19.94 -3.30
CA ILE A 110 -4.47 20.01 -2.24
C ILE A 110 -3.19 20.65 -2.80
N SER A 111 -2.64 21.62 -2.07
CA SER A 111 -1.34 22.20 -2.40
C SER A 111 -0.22 21.14 -2.41
N ILE A 112 0.70 21.25 -3.37
CA ILE A 112 1.91 20.39 -3.44
C ILE A 112 2.75 20.52 -2.16
N PHE A 113 2.71 21.65 -1.49
CA PHE A 113 3.42 21.92 -0.23
C PHE A 113 2.63 21.52 1.02
N SER A 114 1.46 20.91 0.87
CA SER A 114 0.69 20.43 2.03
C SER A 114 1.45 19.34 2.79
N PRO A 115 1.20 19.17 4.11
CA PRO A 115 1.78 18.07 4.90
C PRO A 115 1.49 16.69 4.30
N TYR A 116 0.33 16.53 3.67
CA TYR A 116 -0.06 15.30 2.95
C TYR A 116 0.90 15.00 1.79
N MET A 117 1.16 15.99 0.91
CA MET A 117 2.06 15.79 -0.22
C MET A 117 3.51 15.70 0.21
N SER A 118 3.95 16.54 1.13
CA SER A 118 5.32 16.49 1.66
C SER A 118 5.64 15.14 2.27
N SER A 119 4.72 14.54 3.02
CA SER A 119 4.93 13.22 3.64
C SER A 119 5.09 12.12 2.60
N ILE A 120 4.32 12.10 1.51
CA ILE A 120 4.45 11.07 0.47
C ILE A 120 5.73 11.24 -0.36
N VAL A 121 6.12 12.48 -0.64
CA VAL A 121 7.39 12.77 -1.36
C VAL A 121 8.58 12.30 -0.53
N ILE A 122 8.62 12.64 0.76
CA ILE A 122 9.69 12.20 1.68
C ILE A 122 9.69 10.68 1.80
N ALA A 123 8.52 10.04 1.95
CA ALA A 123 8.43 8.58 1.96
C ALA A 123 9.05 7.99 0.68
N GLY A 124 8.69 8.49 -0.51
CA GLY A 124 9.25 8.04 -1.78
C GLY A 124 10.78 8.19 -1.86
N MET A 125 11.33 9.30 -1.37
CA MET A 125 12.78 9.51 -1.30
C MET A 125 13.46 8.45 -0.42
N PHE A 126 12.96 8.19 0.78
CA PHE A 126 13.54 7.18 1.68
C PHE A 126 13.37 5.76 1.15
N TYR A 127 12.33 5.48 0.40
CA TYR A 127 12.16 4.21 -0.30
C TYR A 127 13.23 4.00 -1.38
N ILE A 128 13.52 5.02 -2.19
CA ILE A 128 14.60 4.97 -3.18
C ILE A 128 15.96 4.82 -2.48
N LEU A 129 16.21 5.57 -1.41
CA LEU A 129 17.45 5.47 -0.62
C LEU A 129 17.60 4.07 -0.02
N ASN A 130 16.54 3.46 0.49
CA ASN A 130 16.57 2.08 0.97
C ASN A 130 17.07 1.13 -0.12
N TYR A 131 16.53 1.23 -1.33
CA TYR A 131 16.92 0.38 -2.45
C TYR A 131 18.40 0.61 -2.84
N VAL A 132 18.84 1.86 -2.93
CA VAL A 132 20.24 2.21 -3.25
C VAL A 132 21.20 1.66 -2.18
N PHE A 133 20.89 1.84 -0.90
CA PHE A 133 21.73 1.32 0.19
C PHE A 133 21.74 -0.20 0.24
N TYR A 134 20.61 -0.84 -0.06
CA TYR A 134 20.53 -2.29 -0.17
C TYR A 134 21.47 -2.82 -1.27
N LEU A 135 21.43 -2.24 -2.48
CA LEU A 135 22.29 -2.61 -3.60
C LEU A 135 23.78 -2.39 -3.30
N LYS A 136 24.12 -1.36 -2.53
CA LYS A 136 25.50 -1.07 -2.12
C LYS A 136 25.95 -1.85 -0.89
N GLY A 137 25.13 -2.72 -0.32
CA GLY A 137 25.46 -3.52 0.86
C GLY A 137 25.45 -2.77 2.19
N PHE A 138 24.98 -1.52 2.23
CA PHE A 138 24.87 -0.72 3.46
C PHE A 138 23.65 -1.10 4.29
N LYS A 139 23.64 -2.30 4.86
CA LYS A 139 22.49 -2.91 5.55
C LYS A 139 21.86 -2.02 6.61
N LYS A 140 22.66 -1.35 7.47
CA LYS A 140 22.13 -0.47 8.52
C LYS A 140 21.43 0.75 7.94
N ALA A 141 22.03 1.41 6.94
CA ALA A 141 21.46 2.58 6.29
C ALA A 141 20.16 2.21 5.54
N SER A 142 20.12 1.06 4.88
CA SER A 142 18.91 0.51 4.27
C SER A 142 17.80 0.31 5.30
N SER A 143 18.10 -0.33 6.46
CA SER A 143 17.13 -0.52 7.55
C SER A 143 16.59 0.80 8.11
N TYR A 144 17.43 1.80 8.32
CA TYR A 144 16.96 3.12 8.77
C TYR A 144 16.06 3.79 7.73
N SER A 145 16.45 3.71 6.46
CA SER A 145 15.67 4.30 5.37
C SER A 145 14.27 3.69 5.27
N ILE A 146 14.13 2.37 5.42
CA ILE A 146 12.82 1.72 5.38
C ILE A 146 11.94 2.05 6.59
N ILE A 147 12.54 2.19 7.78
CA ILE A 147 11.82 2.65 8.97
C ILE A 147 11.26 4.06 8.76
N ILE A 148 12.10 4.99 8.27
CA ILE A 148 11.69 6.37 8.00
C ILE A 148 10.59 6.41 6.93
N TYR A 149 10.73 5.61 5.86
CA TYR A 149 9.69 5.45 4.85
C TYR A 149 8.34 5.08 5.46
N HIS A 150 8.28 4.06 6.32
CA HIS A 150 7.03 3.65 6.97
C HIS A 150 6.43 4.74 7.87
N LEU A 151 7.27 5.48 8.61
CA LEU A 151 6.81 6.58 9.44
C LEU A 151 6.17 7.69 8.61
N PHE A 152 6.76 8.06 7.47
CA PHE A 152 6.19 9.06 6.58
C PHE A 152 4.95 8.57 5.84
N LEU A 153 4.83 7.26 5.54
CA LEU A 153 3.56 6.68 5.09
C LEU A 153 2.48 6.79 6.16
N GLY A 154 2.82 6.56 7.42
CA GLY A 154 1.92 6.77 8.55
C GLY A 154 1.46 8.22 8.65
N LEU A 155 2.36 9.19 8.54
CA LEU A 155 2.01 10.62 8.49
C LEU A 155 1.12 10.94 7.29
N ASN A 156 1.41 10.40 6.11
CA ASN A 156 0.56 10.57 4.94
C ASN A 156 -0.86 10.06 5.20
N ALA A 157 -1.00 8.86 5.78
CA ALA A 157 -2.30 8.30 6.16
C ALA A 157 -3.02 9.15 7.22
N TYR A 158 -2.28 9.77 8.14
CA TYR A 158 -2.85 10.69 9.12
C TYR A 158 -3.41 11.96 8.49
N TYR A 159 -2.69 12.57 7.54
CA TYR A 159 -3.13 13.77 6.82
C TYR A 159 -4.10 13.46 5.68
N GLU A 160 -4.37 12.20 5.40
CA GLU A 160 -5.32 11.80 4.38
C GLU A 160 -6.71 12.38 4.67
N LEU A 161 -7.27 13.07 3.68
CA LEU A 161 -8.61 13.62 3.78
C LEU A 161 -9.65 12.48 3.75
N PRO A 162 -10.78 12.64 4.46
CA PRO A 162 -11.87 11.69 4.35
C PRO A 162 -12.37 11.65 2.90
N PHE A 163 -12.35 10.45 2.30
CA PHE A 163 -12.92 10.27 0.97
C PHE A 163 -14.44 10.27 1.05
N TYR A 164 -15.08 10.97 0.13
CA TYR A 164 -16.51 10.83 -0.07
C TYR A 164 -16.81 9.37 -0.43
N GLN A 165 -17.78 8.78 0.23
CA GLN A 165 -18.26 7.45 -0.13
C GLN A 165 -18.87 7.54 -1.52
N PHE A 166 -18.22 6.94 -2.50
CA PHE A 166 -18.74 6.82 -3.83
C PHE A 166 -19.62 5.57 -3.88
N THR A 167 -20.91 5.74 -4.10
CA THR A 167 -21.92 4.67 -4.11
C THR A 167 -22.27 4.25 -5.54
N GLU A 168 -21.29 4.12 -6.44
CA GLU A 168 -21.59 3.49 -7.72
C GLU A 168 -21.56 1.97 -7.61
N ASN A 169 -22.74 1.36 -7.60
CA ASN A 169 -22.95 -0.07 -7.72
C ASN A 169 -22.84 -0.52 -9.19
N SER A 170 -21.72 -0.24 -9.84
CA SER A 170 -21.45 -0.80 -11.16
C SER A 170 -21.12 -2.29 -11.03
N TRP A 171 -21.92 -3.13 -11.69
CA TRP A 171 -21.66 -4.58 -11.76
C TRP A 171 -20.24 -4.90 -12.22
N LEU A 172 -19.70 -4.10 -13.14
CA LEU A 172 -18.32 -4.25 -13.62
C LEU A 172 -17.32 -4.08 -12.46
N ILE A 173 -17.48 -3.06 -11.62
CA ILE A 173 -16.60 -2.82 -10.46
C ILE A 173 -16.69 -3.99 -9.49
N ILE A 174 -17.89 -4.48 -9.21
CA ILE A 174 -18.12 -5.62 -8.31
C ILE A 174 -17.44 -6.89 -8.86
N MET A 175 -17.66 -7.21 -10.13
CA MET A 175 -17.03 -8.37 -10.76
C MET A 175 -15.50 -8.29 -10.73
N LEU A 176 -14.94 -7.14 -11.09
CA LEU A 176 -13.48 -6.95 -11.05
C LEU A 176 -12.93 -7.07 -9.61
N ARG A 177 -13.64 -6.56 -8.62
CA ARG A 177 -13.26 -6.75 -7.20
C ARG A 177 -13.22 -8.22 -6.81
N ILE A 178 -14.22 -8.99 -7.19
CA ILE A 178 -14.24 -10.44 -6.93
C ILE A 178 -13.02 -11.11 -7.56
N LEU A 179 -12.71 -10.80 -8.83
CA LEU A 179 -11.54 -11.36 -9.52
C LEU A 179 -10.22 -10.97 -8.85
N VAL A 180 -10.09 -9.71 -8.40
CA VAL A 180 -8.92 -9.23 -7.64
C VAL A 180 -8.75 -10.04 -6.35
N TRP A 181 -9.83 -10.26 -5.58
CA TRP A 181 -9.79 -11.06 -4.37
C TRP A 181 -9.49 -12.54 -4.65
N MET A 182 -10.05 -13.10 -5.72
CA MET A 182 -9.74 -14.49 -6.13
C MET A 182 -8.25 -14.63 -6.47
N LYS A 183 -7.67 -13.68 -7.20
CA LYS A 183 -6.23 -13.66 -7.49
C LYS A 183 -5.40 -13.58 -6.20
N PHE A 184 -5.77 -12.72 -5.27
CA PHE A 184 -5.09 -12.62 -3.97
C PHE A 184 -5.16 -13.94 -3.19
N LEU A 185 -6.34 -14.54 -3.07
CA LEU A 185 -6.52 -15.82 -2.39
C LEU A 185 -5.75 -16.95 -3.06
N TYR A 186 -5.71 -16.97 -4.39
CA TYR A 186 -4.90 -17.93 -5.14
C TYR A 186 -3.42 -17.82 -4.75
N TYR A 187 -2.86 -16.61 -4.72
CA TYR A 187 -1.47 -16.41 -4.28
C TYR A 187 -1.25 -16.79 -2.81
N LEU A 188 -2.19 -16.48 -1.93
CA LEU A 188 -2.12 -16.87 -0.53
C LEU A 188 -2.05 -18.38 -0.38
N LEU A 189 -2.95 -19.11 -1.03
CA LEU A 189 -3.00 -20.57 -0.95
C LEU A 189 -1.75 -21.21 -1.57
N THR A 190 -1.33 -20.75 -2.74
CA THR A 190 -0.23 -21.41 -3.48
C THR A 190 1.16 -21.06 -2.96
N ASN A 191 1.35 -19.86 -2.38
CA ASN A 191 2.69 -19.39 -2.02
C ASN A 191 2.95 -19.26 -0.52
N VAL A 192 1.90 -19.20 0.32
CA VAL A 192 2.06 -19.05 1.76
C VAL A 192 1.58 -20.28 2.52
N ILE A 193 0.40 -20.81 2.19
CA ILE A 193 -0.22 -21.90 2.95
C ILE A 193 0.29 -23.27 2.49
N ILE A 194 0.46 -23.49 1.16
CA ILE A 194 0.83 -24.82 0.62
C ILE A 194 2.33 -25.12 0.80
N ILE A 195 3.17 -24.09 0.93
CA ILE A 195 4.63 -24.23 1.04
C ILE A 195 5.09 -24.25 2.52
N SER A 196 4.22 -23.88 3.46
CA SER A 196 4.48 -23.99 4.90
C SER A 196 4.21 -25.39 5.42
#